data_3433892a568c98986f3c8a25932b4fb7
#
_entry.id   3433892a568c98986f3c8a25932b4fb7
#
_cell.length_a   1.000
_cell.length_b   1.000
_cell.length_c   1.000
_cell.angle_alpha   90.00
_cell.angle_beta   90.00
_cell.angle_gamma   90.00
#
_symmetry.space_group_name_H-M   'P 1'
#
loop_
_entity.id
_entity.type
_entity.pdbx_description
1 polymer ?
#
loop_
_entity_poly.entity_id
_entity_poly.type
_entity_poly.pdbx_seq_one_letter_code
_entity_poly.pdbx_strand_id
1 'polypeptide(L)' 'MEKFDPLKMIELVKVEDPDSDGGLTLIFQDNKTLKIKVVDGKLVSEFI' A
#
# COMPACT_ATOMS: atom_id res chain seq x y z
N MET A 1 -3.35 13.57 6.91
CA MET A 1 -4.05 12.90 5.81
C MET A 1 -4.96 11.83 6.36
N GLU A 2 -6.23 12.00 6.18
CA GLU A 2 -7.19 11.06 6.75
C GLU A 2 -7.16 9.70 6.08
N LYS A 3 -6.82 9.66 4.80
CA LYS A 3 -6.80 8.40 4.08
C LYS A 3 -5.86 7.38 4.69
N PHE A 4 -4.71 7.85 5.17
CA PHE A 4 -3.69 6.95 5.70
C PHE A 4 -3.65 6.94 7.22
N ASP A 5 -4.61 7.57 7.88
CA ASP A 5 -4.67 7.55 9.33
C ASP A 5 -4.75 6.13 9.90
N PRO A 6 -5.45 5.19 9.26
CA PRO A 6 -5.46 3.81 9.78
C PRO A 6 -4.08 3.16 9.82
N LEU A 7 -3.11 3.69 9.08
CA LEU A 7 -1.74 3.17 9.10
C LEU A 7 -0.87 3.85 10.12
N LYS A 8 -1.38 4.87 10.78
CA LYS A 8 -0.65 5.61 11.78
C LYS A 8 -0.37 4.69 12.96
N MET A 9 0.88 4.63 13.39
CA MET A 9 1.30 3.82 14.53
C MET A 9 1.10 2.32 14.32
N ILE A 10 0.93 1.90 13.08
CA ILE A 10 0.87 0.49 12.74
C ILE A 10 2.20 0.10 12.13
N GLU A 11 2.71 -1.06 12.54
CA GLU A 11 4.01 -1.51 12.10
C GLU A 11 3.92 -2.14 10.72
N LEU A 12 4.87 -1.83 9.86
CA LEU A 12 4.99 -2.47 8.56
C LEU A 12 5.56 -3.87 8.77
N VAL A 13 4.83 -4.88 8.30
CA VAL A 13 5.22 -6.26 8.49
C VAL A 13 6.03 -6.76 7.31
N LYS A 14 5.61 -6.44 6.10
CA LYS A 14 6.24 -7.00 4.91
C LYS A 14 6.03 -6.09 3.72
N VAL A 15 7.01 -6.05 2.84
CA VAL A 15 6.88 -5.38 1.55
C VAL A 15 7.06 -6.45 0.49
N GLU A 16 6.04 -6.64 -0.35
CA GLU A 16 6.13 -7.62 -1.41
C GLU A 16 6.81 -7.04 -2.63
N ASP A 17 7.46 -7.89 -3.40
CA ASP A 17 8.12 -7.45 -4.61
C ASP A 17 7.11 -6.83 -5.56
N PRO A 18 7.52 -5.82 -6.34
CA PRO A 18 6.62 -5.24 -7.32
C PRO A 18 6.11 -6.30 -8.28
N ASP A 19 4.82 -6.24 -8.59
CA ASP A 19 4.26 -7.21 -9.51
C ASP A 19 4.54 -6.80 -10.95
N SER A 20 4.06 -7.62 -11.91
CA SER A 20 4.34 -7.38 -13.32
C SER A 20 3.69 -6.09 -13.82
N ASP A 21 2.69 -5.60 -13.11
CA ASP A 21 2.02 -4.34 -13.47
C ASP A 21 2.71 -3.13 -12.86
N GLY A 22 3.78 -3.35 -12.13
CA GLY A 22 4.51 -2.26 -11.51
C GLY A 22 3.92 -1.80 -10.19
N GLY A 23 3.02 -2.58 -9.62
CA GLY A 23 2.42 -2.23 -8.33
C GLY A 23 3.28 -2.68 -7.17
N LEU A 24 3.17 -1.96 -6.07
CA LEU A 24 3.89 -2.28 -4.84
C LEU A 24 2.89 -2.57 -3.75
N THR A 25 3.07 -3.67 -3.03
CA THR A 25 2.16 -4.05 -1.97
C THR A 25 2.87 -3.98 -0.62
N LEU A 26 2.27 -3.25 0.31
CA LEU A 26 2.77 -3.08 1.66
C LEU A 26 1.79 -3.75 2.61
N ILE A 27 2.30 -4.67 3.43
CA ILE A 27 1.46 -5.38 4.39
C ILE A 27 1.79 -4.90 5.79
N PHE A 28 0.75 -4.43 6.48
CA PHE A 28 0.86 -3.91 7.84
C PHE A 28 0.20 -4.85 8.82
N GLN A 29 0.39 -4.58 10.10
CA GLN A 29 -0.27 -5.34 11.14
C GLN A 29 -1.79 -5.16 11.06
N ASP A 30 -2.53 -6.02 11.75
CA ASP A 30 -3.99 -5.99 11.79
C ASP A 30 -4.62 -6.22 10.42
N ASN A 31 -3.94 -7.01 9.57
CA ASN A 31 -4.46 -7.37 8.25
C ASN A 31 -4.69 -6.15 7.35
N LYS A 32 -3.95 -5.07 7.58
CA LYS A 32 -4.03 -3.91 6.72
C LYS A 32 -3.07 -4.08 5.55
N THR A 33 -3.59 -3.91 4.35
CA THR A 33 -2.79 -4.03 3.14
C THR A 33 -3.00 -2.80 2.28
N LEU A 34 -1.90 -2.18 1.86
CA LEU A 34 -1.95 -1.02 1.00
C LEU A 34 -1.27 -1.36 -0.32
N LYS A 35 -1.97 -1.12 -1.41
CA LYS A 35 -1.41 -1.34 -2.74
C LYS A 35 -1.20 -0.01 -3.43
N ILE A 36 -0.01 0.19 -3.99
CA ILE A 36 0.35 1.41 -4.68
C ILE A 36 0.73 1.05 -6.10
N LYS A 37 0.17 1.78 -7.07
CA LYS A 37 0.49 1.53 -8.47
C LYS A 37 0.43 2.84 -9.25
N VAL A 38 0.93 2.79 -10.49
CA VAL A 38 0.91 3.96 -11.37
C VAL A 38 -0.15 3.73 -12.44
N VAL A 39 -1.06 4.68 -12.57
CA VAL A 39 -2.11 4.63 -13.57
C VAL A 39 -2.09 5.97 -14.32
N ASP A 40 -1.91 5.91 -15.64
CA ASP A 40 -1.84 7.09 -16.48
C ASP A 40 -0.82 8.11 -16.00
N GLY A 41 0.33 7.61 -15.56
CA GLY A 41 1.40 8.49 -15.08
C GLY A 41 1.17 9.07 -13.70
N LYS A 42 0.13 8.62 -13.02
CA LYS A 42 -0.19 9.11 -11.68
C LYS A 42 -0.12 8.00 -10.67
N LEU A 43 0.32 8.34 -9.48
CA LEU A 43 0.42 7.37 -8.40
C LEU A 43 -0.94 7.18 -7.76
N VAL A 44 -1.38 5.94 -7.70
CA VAL A 44 -2.67 5.56 -7.11
C VAL A 44 -2.42 4.61 -5.97
N SER A 45 -3.11 4.83 -4.86
CA SER A 45 -3.01 3.94 -3.70
C SER A 45 -4.39 3.50 -3.27
N GLU A 46 -4.49 2.25 -2.81
CA GLU A 46 -5.76 1.73 -2.34
C GLU A 46 -5.55 0.67 -1.27
N PHE A 47 -6.52 0.56 -0.39
CA PHE A 47 -6.52 -0.45 0.65
C PHE A 47 -7.27 -1.68 0.15
N ILE A 48 -6.73 -2.82 0.49
CA ILE A 48 -7.35 -4.09 0.13
C ILE A 48 -8.02 -4.71 1.35
#